data_fa083e076b2e714c1bb28acaf9e499a2
#
_entry.id   fa083e076b2e714c1bb28acaf9e499a2
#
_cell.length_a   1.000
_cell.length_b   1.000
_cell.length_c   1.000
_cell.angle_alpha   90.00
_cell.angle_beta   90.00
_cell.angle_gamma   90.00
#
_symmetry.space_group_name_H-M   'P 1'
#
loop_
_entity.id
_entity.type
_entity.pdbx_description
1 polymer ?
#
loop_
_entity_poly.entity_id
_entity_poly.type
_entity_poly.pdbx_seq_one_letter_code
_entity_poly.pdbx_strand_id
1 'polypeptide(L)'
;MTIKTILTEPNKLLRQISERVEKVGEEERRLMNDMLETMYAANGIGLAAIQIGIPKRIIIMDISKDANNKKPMYFINPVIQQRATSKSTYEEGCLSVPDQYAEIERASKCEIEYLDYN
;
A
#
# COMPACT_ATOMS: atom_id res chain seq x y z
N MET A 1 1.65 -14.52 -11.30
CA MET A 1 1.35 -13.80 -10.06
C MET A 1 1.16 -14.76 -8.90
N THR A 2 1.59 -14.39 -7.72
CA THR A 2 1.58 -15.26 -6.54
C THR A 2 0.98 -14.51 -5.35
N ILE A 3 0.10 -15.17 -4.62
CA ILE A 3 -0.44 -14.61 -3.38
C ILE A 3 0.58 -14.84 -2.27
N LYS A 4 0.97 -13.77 -1.58
CA LYS A 4 1.93 -13.81 -0.47
C LYS A 4 1.22 -13.77 0.87
N THR A 5 1.92 -14.19 1.91
CA THR A 5 1.40 -14.10 3.28
C THR A 5 1.53 -12.67 3.80
N ILE A 6 0.44 -12.11 4.27
CA ILE A 6 0.44 -10.78 4.90
C ILE A 6 0.92 -10.93 6.34
N LEU A 7 1.97 -10.18 6.69
CA LEU A 7 2.49 -10.15 8.06
C LEU A 7 1.52 -9.38 8.96
N THR A 8 1.37 -9.86 10.19
CA THR A 8 0.49 -9.23 11.17
C THR A 8 1.28 -8.81 12.40
N GLU A 9 0.78 -7.77 13.09
CA GLU A 9 1.36 -7.38 14.37
C GLU A 9 1.33 -8.57 15.36
N PRO A 10 2.35 -8.79 16.15
CA PRO A 10 3.52 -7.93 16.42
C PRO A 10 4.79 -8.29 15.65
N ASN A 11 4.71 -8.70 14.39
CA ASN A 11 5.89 -9.06 13.60
C ASN A 11 6.84 -7.85 13.48
N LYS A 12 8.10 -8.06 13.85
CA LYS A 12 9.11 -6.98 13.90
C LYS A 12 9.44 -6.39 12.53
N LEU A 13 9.30 -7.15 11.45
CA LEU A 13 9.55 -6.65 10.09
C LEU A 13 8.65 -5.46 9.75
N LEU A 14 7.45 -5.40 10.32
CA LEU A 14 6.52 -4.29 10.08
C LEU A 14 7.06 -2.94 10.61
N ARG A 15 8.04 -2.97 11.49
CA ARG A 15 8.66 -1.78 12.07
C ARG A 15 9.94 -1.37 11.38
N GLN A 16 10.43 -2.16 10.44
CA GLN A 16 11.64 -1.86 9.70
C GLN A 16 11.42 -0.71 8.73
N ILE A 17 12.43 0.15 8.57
CA ILE A 17 12.39 1.23 7.60
C ILE A 17 12.63 0.64 6.22
N SER A 18 11.71 0.92 5.30
CA SER A 18 11.79 0.42 3.93
C SER A 18 12.85 1.16 3.12
N GLU A 19 13.55 0.43 2.27
CA GLU A 19 14.61 0.97 1.42
C GLU A 19 14.05 1.58 0.14
N ARG A 20 14.74 2.59 -0.35
CA ARG A 20 14.43 3.22 -1.63
C ARG A 20 14.69 2.24 -2.78
N VAL A 21 13.80 2.24 -3.76
CA VAL A 21 13.96 1.47 -5.00
C VAL A 21 14.75 2.31 -6.00
N GLU A 22 15.85 1.77 -6.53
CA GLU A 22 16.72 2.53 -7.44
C GLU A 22 16.11 2.68 -8.83
N LYS A 23 15.49 1.63 -9.33
CA LYS A 23 14.79 1.66 -10.63
C LYS A 23 13.63 0.69 -10.64
N VAL A 24 12.64 0.96 -11.48
CA VAL A 24 11.51 0.07 -11.69
C VAL A 24 11.85 -0.88 -12.83
N GLY A 25 12.24 -2.09 -12.48
CA GLY A 25 12.55 -3.15 -13.42
C GLY A 25 11.54 -4.28 -13.38
N GLU A 26 11.86 -5.38 -14.02
CA GLU A 26 10.97 -6.54 -14.10
C GLU A 26 10.72 -7.17 -12.73
N GLU A 27 11.74 -7.22 -11.88
CA GLU A 27 11.62 -7.73 -10.50
C GLU A 27 10.61 -6.92 -9.70
N GLU A 28 10.69 -5.59 -9.78
CA GLU A 28 9.77 -4.69 -9.08
C GLU A 28 8.34 -4.82 -9.61
N ARG A 29 8.18 -4.96 -10.91
CA ARG A 29 6.85 -5.17 -11.52
C ARG A 29 6.25 -6.50 -11.10
N ARG A 30 7.06 -7.55 -11.03
CA ARG A 30 6.61 -8.87 -10.55
C ARG A 30 6.17 -8.78 -9.10
N LEU A 31 6.94 -8.09 -8.26
CA LEU A 31 6.59 -7.86 -6.87
C LEU A 31 5.25 -7.11 -6.76
N MET A 32 5.06 -6.04 -7.53
CA MET A 32 3.82 -5.28 -7.51
C MET A 32 2.61 -6.11 -7.96
N ASN A 33 2.80 -7.00 -8.94
CA ASN A 33 1.75 -7.91 -9.38
C ASN A 33 1.37 -8.89 -8.26
N ASP A 34 2.36 -9.42 -7.54
CA ASP A 34 2.12 -10.31 -6.40
C ASP A 34 1.42 -9.57 -5.25
N MET A 35 1.83 -8.33 -4.99
CA MET A 35 1.19 -7.49 -3.97
C MET A 35 -0.28 -7.22 -4.31
N LEU A 36 -0.54 -6.92 -5.58
CA LEU A 36 -1.90 -6.62 -6.04
C LEU A 36 -2.81 -7.83 -5.88
N GLU A 37 -2.36 -9.01 -6.29
CA GLU A 37 -3.11 -10.25 -6.15
C GLU A 37 -3.35 -10.58 -4.67
N THR A 38 -2.33 -10.39 -3.83
CA THR A 38 -2.44 -10.60 -2.38
C THR A 38 -3.48 -9.67 -1.76
N MET A 39 -3.45 -8.40 -2.14
CA MET A 39 -4.40 -7.39 -1.67
C MET A 39 -5.84 -7.77 -2.04
N TYR A 40 -6.08 -8.12 -3.29
CA TYR A 40 -7.43 -8.50 -3.75
C TYR A 40 -7.92 -9.76 -3.04
N ALA A 41 -7.05 -10.75 -2.85
CA ALA A 41 -7.41 -11.98 -2.15
C ALA A 41 -7.81 -11.73 -0.69
N ALA A 42 -7.24 -10.70 -0.08
CA ALA A 42 -7.55 -10.30 1.30
C ALA A 42 -8.67 -9.25 1.39
N ASN A 43 -9.29 -8.91 0.27
CA ASN A 43 -10.33 -7.87 0.19
C ASN A 43 -9.85 -6.50 0.68
N GLY A 44 -8.56 -6.20 0.48
CA GLY A 44 -7.98 -4.91 0.83
C GLY A 44 -8.05 -3.92 -0.31
N ILE A 45 -7.83 -2.65 0.00
CA ILE A 45 -7.79 -1.55 -0.97
C ILE A 45 -6.40 -0.94 -1.12
N GLY A 46 -5.48 -1.31 -0.26
CA GLY A 46 -4.09 -0.86 -0.30
C GLY A 46 -3.17 -1.86 0.37
N LEU A 47 -1.90 -1.86 -0.04
CA LEU A 47 -0.89 -2.73 0.55
C LEU A 47 0.50 -2.14 0.30
N ALA A 48 1.33 -2.14 1.35
CA ALA A 48 2.74 -1.79 1.26
C ALA A 48 3.60 -3.06 1.20
N ALA A 49 4.73 -3.00 0.51
CA ALA A 49 5.61 -4.16 0.33
C ALA A 49 6.09 -4.76 1.65
N ILE A 50 6.31 -3.92 2.66
CA ILE A 50 6.74 -4.41 3.98
C ILE A 50 5.71 -5.34 4.63
N GLN A 51 4.43 -5.21 4.29
CA GLN A 51 3.38 -6.06 4.85
C GLN A 51 3.47 -7.51 4.35
N ILE A 52 4.22 -7.76 3.30
CA ILE A 52 4.53 -9.13 2.84
C ILE A 52 6.02 -9.48 3.04
N GLY A 53 6.69 -8.74 3.92
CA GLY A 53 8.05 -9.06 4.35
C GLY A 53 9.15 -8.48 3.46
N ILE A 54 8.84 -7.57 2.58
CA ILE A 54 9.81 -6.95 1.66
C ILE A 54 9.94 -5.47 2.01
N PRO A 55 11.06 -5.07 2.65
CA PRO A 55 11.23 -3.69 3.12
C PRO A 55 11.68 -2.76 1.99
N LYS A 56 10.84 -2.60 0.99
CA LYS A 56 11.05 -1.67 -0.13
C LYS A 56 9.94 -0.63 -0.14
N ARG A 57 10.26 0.57 -0.60
CA ARG A 57 9.30 1.68 -0.65
C ARG A 57 8.39 1.56 -1.86
N ILE A 58 7.48 0.60 -1.78
CA ILE A 58 6.48 0.32 -2.81
C ILE A 58 5.12 0.17 -2.13
N ILE A 59 4.12 0.87 -2.67
CA ILE A 59 2.74 0.80 -2.21
C ILE A 59 1.86 0.59 -3.44
N ILE A 60 0.87 -0.26 -3.33
CA ILE A 60 -0.17 -0.41 -4.35
C ILE A 60 -1.53 -0.12 -3.72
N MET A 61 -2.48 0.33 -4.53
CA MET A 61 -3.85 0.50 -4.09
C MET A 61 -4.82 0.41 -5.26
N ASP A 62 -6.06 0.09 -4.94
CA ASP A 62 -7.17 0.15 -5.86
C ASP A 62 -8.42 0.55 -5.06
N ILE A 63 -8.86 1.77 -5.25
CA ILE A 63 -10.04 2.32 -4.57
C ILE A 63 -11.29 2.26 -5.43
N SER A 64 -11.24 1.59 -6.58
CA SER A 64 -12.41 1.41 -7.43
C SER A 64 -13.46 0.58 -6.70
N LYS A 65 -14.73 0.90 -6.90
CA LYS A 65 -15.85 0.20 -6.25
C LYS A 65 -16.45 -0.88 -7.15
N ASP A 66 -15.97 -0.97 -8.38
CA ASP A 66 -16.48 -1.91 -9.38
C ASP A 66 -15.48 -3.05 -9.56
N ALA A 67 -15.85 -4.27 -9.14
CA ALA A 67 -15.00 -5.45 -9.27
C ALA A 67 -14.70 -5.82 -10.74
N ASN A 68 -15.53 -5.38 -11.67
CA ASN A 68 -15.34 -5.64 -13.11
C ASN A 68 -14.52 -4.54 -13.80
N ASN A 69 -14.20 -3.48 -13.09
CA ASN A 69 -13.47 -2.33 -13.62
C ASN A 69 -12.38 -1.90 -12.65
N LYS A 70 -11.41 -2.80 -12.44
CA LYS A 70 -10.30 -2.57 -11.52
C LYS A 70 -9.38 -1.46 -12.03
N LYS A 71 -8.93 -0.60 -11.13
CA LYS A 71 -8.05 0.53 -11.44
C LYS A 71 -6.87 0.55 -10.46
N PRO A 72 -5.94 -0.41 -10.57
CA PRO A 72 -4.80 -0.44 -9.66
C PRO A 72 -3.89 0.77 -9.86
N MET A 73 -3.36 1.27 -8.76
CA MET A 73 -2.39 2.37 -8.74
C MET A 73 -1.13 1.89 -8.05
N TYR A 74 0.02 2.33 -8.55
CA TYR A 74 1.33 1.89 -8.09
C TYR A 74 2.15 3.11 -7.68
N PHE A 75 2.75 3.06 -6.48
CA PHE A 75 3.54 4.15 -5.94
C PHE A 75 4.90 3.62 -5.50
N ILE A 76 5.96 4.00 -6.19
CA ILE A 76 7.32 3.61 -5.89
C ILE A 76 8.08 4.84 -5.40
N ASN A 77 8.75 4.73 -4.26
CA ASN A 77 9.44 5.83 -3.59
C ASN A 77 8.53 7.04 -3.36
N PRO A 78 7.30 6.84 -2.85
CA PRO A 78 6.39 7.97 -2.65
C PRO A 78 6.90 8.92 -1.58
N VAL A 79 6.74 10.23 -1.84
CA VAL A 79 7.06 11.29 -0.88
C VAL A 79 5.87 12.24 -0.82
N ILE A 80 5.39 12.50 0.38
CA ILE A 80 4.30 13.47 0.56
C ILE A 80 4.90 14.87 0.43
N GLN A 81 4.49 15.59 -0.62
CA GLN A 81 4.98 16.93 -0.90
C GLN A 81 4.17 17.99 -0.15
N GLN A 82 2.87 17.78 -0.05
CA GLN A 82 1.98 18.77 0.56
C GLN A 82 0.75 18.08 1.13
N ARG A 83 0.26 18.58 2.27
CA ARG A 83 -0.98 18.12 2.90
C ARG A 83 -1.96 19.28 3.00
N ALA A 84 -3.24 18.99 2.80
CA ALA A 84 -4.29 19.97 3.01
C ALA A 84 -4.41 20.32 4.49
N THR A 85 -4.84 21.55 4.78
CA THR A 85 -5.14 21.97 6.16
C THR A 85 -6.50 21.44 6.62
N SER A 86 -7.43 21.23 5.68
CA SER A 86 -8.72 20.57 5.98
C SER A 86 -8.50 19.10 6.29
N LYS A 87 -9.33 18.56 7.20
CA LYS A 87 -9.21 17.17 7.66
C LYS A 87 -10.52 16.43 7.48
N SER A 88 -10.42 15.13 7.35
CA SER A 88 -11.57 14.24 7.33
C SER A 88 -11.33 13.06 8.25
N THR A 89 -12.41 12.49 8.77
CA THR A 89 -12.35 11.36 9.70
C THR A 89 -13.05 10.16 9.08
N TYR A 90 -12.35 9.03 9.07
CA TYR A 90 -12.88 7.77 8.56
C TYR A 90 -12.50 6.63 9.49
N GLU A 91 -13.33 5.61 9.52
CA GLU A 91 -12.96 4.36 10.16
C GLU A 91 -11.94 3.65 9.27
N GLU A 92 -10.77 3.36 9.84
CA GLU A 92 -9.67 2.71 9.12
C GLU A 92 -9.31 1.38 9.76
N GLY A 93 -8.86 0.47 8.91
CA GLY A 93 -8.29 -0.80 9.31
C GLY A 93 -7.02 -1.08 8.52
N CYS A 94 -6.34 -2.14 8.88
CA CYS A 94 -5.11 -2.56 8.21
C CYS A 94 -5.05 -4.08 8.16
N LEU A 95 -4.67 -4.64 7.04
CA LEU A 95 -4.56 -6.09 6.86
C LEU A 95 -3.52 -6.71 7.80
N SER A 96 -2.52 -5.93 8.25
CA SER A 96 -1.53 -6.36 9.23
C SER A 96 -2.03 -6.26 10.68
N VAL A 97 -3.20 -5.68 10.90
CA VAL A 97 -3.86 -5.60 12.20
C VAL A 97 -5.31 -6.07 12.01
N PRO A 98 -5.52 -7.38 11.82
CA PRO A 98 -6.83 -7.90 11.42
C PRO A 98 -7.90 -7.65 12.50
N ASP A 99 -9.11 -7.36 12.03
CA ASP A 99 -10.31 -7.17 12.86
C ASP A 99 -10.23 -5.99 13.85
N GLN A 100 -9.28 -5.09 13.66
CA GLN A 100 -9.16 -3.86 14.45
C GLN A 100 -9.44 -2.64 13.57
N TYR A 101 -10.30 -1.77 14.03
CA TYR A 101 -10.69 -0.57 13.31
C TYR A 101 -10.68 0.63 14.25
N ALA A 102 -10.36 1.79 13.73
CA ALA A 102 -10.35 3.03 14.49
C ALA A 102 -10.76 4.20 13.60
N GLU A 103 -11.45 5.17 14.20
CA GLU A 103 -11.70 6.42 13.51
C GLU A 103 -10.44 7.27 13.54
N ILE A 104 -9.95 7.65 12.36
CA ILE A 104 -8.70 8.39 12.20
C ILE A 104 -8.99 9.70 11.51
N GLU A 105 -8.44 10.79 12.08
CA GLU A 105 -8.45 12.10 11.45
C GLU A 105 -7.17 12.29 10.65
N ARG A 106 -7.32 12.61 9.37
CA ARG A 106 -6.19 12.86 8.47
C ARG A 106 -6.44 14.08 7.63
N ALA A 107 -5.39 14.65 7.06
CA ALA A 107 -5.55 15.67 6.03
C ALA A 107 -6.45 15.11 4.91
N SER A 108 -7.41 15.90 4.47
CA SER A 108 -8.39 15.47 3.47
C SER A 108 -7.78 15.22 2.10
N LYS A 109 -6.65 15.87 1.80
CA LYS A 109 -5.90 15.72 0.54
C LYS A 109 -4.41 15.83 0.79
N CYS A 110 -3.61 15.21 -0.08
CA CYS A 110 -2.16 15.39 -0.10
C CYS A 110 -1.64 15.28 -1.52
N GLU A 111 -0.47 15.85 -1.77
CA GLU A 111 0.25 15.70 -3.03
C GLU A 111 1.43 14.77 -2.81
N ILE A 112 1.60 13.81 -3.72
CA ILE A 112 2.64 12.79 -3.64
C ILE A 112 3.48 12.80 -4.91
N GLU A 113 4.79 12.82 -4.74
CA GLU A 113 5.74 12.56 -5.84
C GLU A 113 6.15 11.09 -5.78
N TYR A 114 6.08 10.39 -6.91
CA TYR A 114 6.36 8.95 -6.94
C TYR A 114 6.76 8.48 -8.34
N LEU A 115 7.33 7.28 -8.40
CA LEU A 115 7.53 6.55 -9.65
C LEU A 115 6.36 5.58 -9.84
N ASP A 116 5.93 5.40 -11.07
CA ASP A 116 4.85 4.48 -11.41
C ASP A 116 5.38 3.12 -11.86
N TYR A 117 4.47 2.20 -12.15
CA TYR A 117 4.76 0.83 -12.59
C TYR A 117 5.73 0.78 -13.79
N ASN A 118 5.63 1.73 -14.67
CA ASN A 118 6.53 1.87 -15.81
C ASN A 118 7.70 2.79 -15.46
#